data_ef91b0fc378e1141615691b5070a9eac
#
_entry.id   ef91b0fc378e1141615691b5070a9eac
#
_cell.length_a   1.000
_cell.length_b   1.000
_cell.length_c   1.000
_cell.angle_alpha   90.00
_cell.angle_beta   90.00
_cell.angle_gamma   90.00
#
_symmetry.space_group_name_H-M   'P 1'
#
loop_
_entity.id
_entity.type
_entity.pdbx_description
1 polymer ?
#
loop_
_entity_poly.entity_id
_entity_poly.type
_entity_poly.pdbx_seq_one_letter_code
_entity_poly.pdbx_strand_id
1 'polypeptide(L)'
;MARTKGSKNKKPAELKLEDVLWNCRDILRGKASMATRRDMILTLVFLKFVGEKFYRQREKIRSEMSAQNLPVELFIEEPSSYQCDGVFYLPEECRWEELLSSDSAKLPFTIDLMVSNLDSSIESLRGAIPMKLFTDSRIEGKTLKALIDEINNF
;
A
#
# COMPACT_ATOMS: atom_id res chain seq x y z
N MET A 1 3.80 37.76 38.99
CA MET A 1 4.82 37.09 38.14
C MET A 1 4.18 35.88 37.46
N ALA A 2 3.85 36.00 36.21
CA ALA A 2 3.21 34.93 35.44
C ALA A 2 4.28 34.00 34.88
N ARG A 3 4.20 32.70 35.26
CA ARG A 3 5.01 31.63 34.68
C ARG A 3 4.42 31.22 33.34
N THR A 4 5.05 31.61 32.25
CA THR A 4 4.77 31.10 30.93
C THR A 4 5.15 29.62 30.88
N LYS A 5 4.16 28.71 30.79
CA LYS A 5 4.36 27.32 30.48
C LYS A 5 4.76 27.20 28.99
N GLY A 6 6.02 26.85 28.75
CA GLY A 6 6.49 26.49 27.41
C GLY A 6 5.70 25.32 26.84
N SER A 7 5.02 25.57 25.76
CA SER A 7 4.42 24.54 24.92
C SER A 7 5.54 23.68 24.33
N LYS A 8 5.72 22.48 24.86
CA LYS A 8 6.57 21.46 24.21
C LYS A 8 5.83 20.99 22.97
N ASN A 9 6.25 21.44 21.79
CA ASN A 9 5.89 20.83 20.53
C ASN A 9 6.36 19.35 20.58
N LYS A 10 5.45 18.45 20.97
CA LYS A 10 5.63 17.03 20.74
C LYS A 10 5.58 16.82 19.24
N LYS A 11 6.69 16.34 18.63
CA LYS A 11 6.65 15.70 17.32
C LYS A 11 5.50 14.67 17.34
N PRO A 12 4.67 14.60 16.28
CA PRO A 12 3.68 13.53 16.22
C PRO A 12 4.41 12.21 16.40
N ALA A 13 3.97 11.42 17.39
CA ALA A 13 4.52 10.09 17.62
C ALA A 13 4.30 9.29 16.35
N GLU A 14 5.37 8.72 15.80
CA GLU A 14 5.25 7.75 14.71
C GLU A 14 4.30 6.66 15.20
N LEU A 15 3.20 6.47 14.47
CA LEU A 15 2.23 5.41 14.76
C LEU A 15 2.94 4.08 14.60
N LYS A 16 2.93 3.26 15.64
CA LYS A 16 3.46 1.91 15.56
C LYS A 16 2.53 1.05 14.71
N LEU A 17 3.08 0.08 14.00
CA LEU A 17 2.30 -0.88 13.21
C LEU A 17 1.15 -1.49 14.01
N GLU A 18 1.39 -1.80 15.28
CA GLU A 18 0.39 -2.34 16.18
C GLU A 18 -0.82 -1.40 16.34
N ASP A 19 -0.58 -0.11 16.52
CA ASP A 19 -1.65 0.90 16.65
C ASP A 19 -2.47 1.01 15.37
N VAL A 20 -1.79 0.99 14.21
CA VAL A 20 -2.45 0.99 12.90
C VAL A 20 -3.32 -0.26 12.72
N LEU A 21 -2.83 -1.44 13.07
CA LEU A 21 -3.59 -2.69 12.97
C LEU A 21 -4.82 -2.68 13.90
N TRP A 22 -4.69 -2.13 15.11
CA TRP A 22 -5.82 -1.96 16.02
C TRP A 22 -6.87 -1.01 15.46
N ASN A 23 -6.45 0.13 14.90
CA ASN A 23 -7.35 1.10 14.28
C ASN A 23 -8.07 0.49 13.06
N CYS A 24 -7.35 -0.25 12.22
CA CYS A 24 -7.94 -0.98 11.10
C CYS A 24 -9.01 -1.97 11.55
N ARG A 25 -8.76 -2.72 12.62
CA ARG A 25 -9.73 -3.63 13.21
C ARG A 25 -10.99 -2.89 13.66
N ASP A 26 -10.84 -1.72 14.28
CA ASP A 26 -11.97 -0.92 14.74
C ASP A 26 -12.79 -0.36 13.58
N ILE A 27 -12.15 0.08 12.52
CA ILE A 27 -12.82 0.54 11.28
C ILE A 27 -13.70 -0.57 10.68
N LEU A 28 -13.24 -1.82 10.72
CA LEU A 28 -13.95 -2.98 10.16
C LEU A 28 -14.89 -3.69 11.16
N ARG A 29 -14.98 -3.20 12.39
CA ARG A 29 -15.81 -3.83 13.43
C ARG A 29 -17.27 -3.93 12.98
N GLY A 30 -17.84 -5.16 13.07
CA GLY A 30 -19.22 -5.43 12.70
C GLY A 30 -19.53 -5.43 11.21
N LYS A 31 -18.53 -5.22 10.34
CA LYS A 31 -18.74 -5.08 8.87
C LYS A 31 -18.45 -6.36 8.09
N ALA A 32 -17.70 -7.28 8.67
CA ALA A 32 -17.36 -8.58 8.07
C ALA A 32 -16.97 -9.60 9.14
N SER A 33 -16.85 -10.86 8.75
CA SER A 33 -16.34 -11.93 9.63
C SER A 33 -14.90 -11.62 10.08
N MET A 34 -14.48 -12.23 11.19
CA MET A 34 -13.12 -12.04 11.70
C MET A 34 -12.05 -12.45 10.67
N ALA A 35 -12.27 -13.57 9.98
CA ALA A 35 -11.36 -14.05 8.94
C ALA A 35 -11.27 -13.06 7.77
N THR A 36 -12.40 -12.59 7.28
CA THR A 36 -12.45 -11.60 6.17
C THR A 36 -11.76 -10.30 6.56
N ARG A 37 -11.99 -9.79 7.75
CA ARG A 37 -11.33 -8.56 8.25
C ARG A 37 -9.82 -8.72 8.31
N ARG A 38 -9.35 -9.84 8.84
CA ARG A 38 -7.92 -10.16 8.88
C ARG A 38 -7.32 -10.17 7.48
N ASP A 39 -7.94 -10.89 6.55
CA ASP A 39 -7.43 -11.04 5.19
C ASP A 39 -7.41 -9.72 4.43
N MET A 40 -8.39 -8.85 4.65
CA MET A 40 -8.41 -7.49 4.08
C MET A 40 -7.24 -6.63 4.58
N ILE A 41 -7.04 -6.61 5.89
CA ILE A 41 -5.95 -5.83 6.50
C ILE A 41 -4.60 -6.33 6.00
N LEU A 42 -4.38 -7.64 6.01
CA LEU A 42 -3.13 -8.23 5.53
C LEU A 42 -2.87 -7.95 4.05
N THR A 43 -3.91 -8.02 3.22
CA THR A 43 -3.79 -7.71 1.79
C THR A 43 -3.37 -6.25 1.58
N LEU A 44 -4.02 -5.30 2.25
CA LEU A 44 -3.68 -3.88 2.10
C LEU A 44 -2.30 -3.54 2.65
N VAL A 45 -1.92 -4.10 3.80
CA VAL A 45 -0.57 -3.93 4.35
C VAL A 45 0.48 -4.50 3.40
N PHE A 46 0.21 -5.66 2.80
CA PHE A 46 1.09 -6.25 1.79
C PHE A 46 1.23 -5.35 0.56
N LEU A 47 0.12 -4.84 0.01
CA LEU A 47 0.15 -3.93 -1.14
C LEU A 47 0.95 -2.66 -0.85
N LYS A 48 0.80 -2.09 0.34
CA LYS A 48 1.62 -0.95 0.76
C LYS A 48 3.09 -1.31 0.85
N PHE A 49 3.42 -2.43 1.47
CA PHE A 49 4.79 -2.89 1.65
C PHE A 49 5.51 -3.12 0.30
N VAL A 50 4.87 -3.80 -0.64
CA VAL A 50 5.48 -4.00 -1.97
C VAL A 50 5.58 -2.69 -2.74
N GLY A 51 4.61 -1.80 -2.58
CA GLY A 51 4.63 -0.45 -3.16
C GLY A 51 5.81 0.37 -2.65
N GLU A 52 6.05 0.39 -1.35
CA GLU A 52 7.18 1.10 -0.76
C GLU A 52 8.53 0.55 -1.22
N LYS A 53 8.67 -0.78 -1.28
CA LYS A 53 9.87 -1.41 -1.83
C LYS A 53 10.11 -1.05 -3.28
N PHE A 54 9.05 -1.04 -4.09
CA PHE A 54 9.10 -0.62 -5.48
C PHE A 54 9.58 0.83 -5.62
N TYR A 55 9.03 1.76 -4.83
CA TYR A 55 9.43 3.17 -4.89
C TYR A 55 10.86 3.41 -4.45
N ARG A 56 11.32 2.75 -3.40
CA ARG A 56 12.72 2.83 -2.95
C ARG A 56 13.68 2.36 -4.06
N GLN A 57 13.34 1.26 -4.73
CA GLN A 57 14.13 0.76 -5.84
C GLN A 57 14.07 1.71 -7.04
N ARG A 58 12.91 2.27 -7.33
CA ARG A 58 12.72 3.26 -8.40
C ARG A 58 13.62 4.50 -8.19
N GLU A 59 13.66 5.03 -6.99
CA GLU A 59 14.54 6.16 -6.65
C GLU A 59 16.02 5.78 -6.71
N LYS A 60 16.38 4.58 -6.29
CA LYS A 60 17.74 4.06 -6.42
C LYS A 60 18.19 3.99 -7.89
N ILE A 61 17.37 3.43 -8.77
CA ILE A 61 17.62 3.36 -10.21
C ILE A 61 17.79 4.76 -10.79
N ARG A 62 16.90 5.69 -10.43
CA ARG A 62 16.98 7.09 -10.89
C ARG A 62 18.30 7.73 -10.50
N SER A 63 18.71 7.61 -9.25
CA SER A 63 19.97 8.15 -8.73
C SER A 63 21.20 7.54 -9.42
N GLU A 64 21.22 6.21 -9.55
CA GLU A 64 22.36 5.50 -10.15
C GLU A 64 22.51 5.81 -11.64
N MET A 65 21.43 5.83 -12.39
CA MET A 65 21.47 6.15 -13.82
C MET A 65 21.84 7.60 -14.05
N SER A 66 21.32 8.53 -13.27
CA SER A 66 21.68 9.94 -13.33
C SER A 66 23.15 10.19 -13.00
N ALA A 67 23.69 9.49 -12.01
CA ALA A 67 25.10 9.58 -11.63
C ALA A 67 26.05 9.09 -12.73
N GLN A 68 25.59 8.14 -13.55
CA GLN A 68 26.33 7.58 -14.69
C GLN A 68 26.05 8.32 -16.02
N ASN A 69 25.25 9.38 -15.99
CA ASN A 69 24.78 10.11 -17.19
C ASN A 69 24.05 9.19 -18.19
N LEU A 70 23.34 8.17 -17.69
CA LEU A 70 22.53 7.29 -18.50
C LEU A 70 21.08 7.78 -18.54
N PRO A 71 20.32 7.50 -19.62
CA PRO A 71 18.92 7.88 -19.73
C PRO A 71 18.08 7.05 -18.76
N VAL A 72 17.54 7.71 -17.74
CA VAL A 72 16.74 7.08 -16.66
C VAL A 72 15.53 6.34 -17.23
N GLU A 73 14.90 6.89 -18.25
CA GLU A 73 13.68 6.39 -18.87
C GLU A 73 13.82 4.98 -19.47
N LEU A 74 15.03 4.60 -19.87
CA LEU A 74 15.29 3.27 -20.41
C LEU A 74 15.34 2.16 -19.33
N PHE A 75 15.54 2.55 -18.07
CA PHE A 75 15.75 1.61 -16.98
C PHE A 75 14.61 1.62 -15.97
N ILE A 76 13.96 2.76 -15.76
CA ILE A 76 12.99 2.96 -14.68
C ILE A 76 11.66 2.21 -14.87
N GLU A 77 11.31 1.89 -16.10
CA GLU A 77 10.12 1.08 -16.43
C GLU A 77 10.48 -0.32 -16.92
N GLU A 78 11.76 -0.72 -16.80
CA GLU A 78 12.23 -2.04 -17.18
C GLU A 78 12.15 -3.01 -16.00
N PRO A 79 11.33 -4.09 -16.06
CA PRO A 79 11.16 -5.04 -14.95
C PRO A 79 12.48 -5.67 -14.47
N SER A 80 13.41 -5.92 -15.37
CA SER A 80 14.72 -6.51 -15.03
C SER A 80 15.52 -5.64 -14.07
N SER A 81 15.38 -4.32 -14.12
CA SER A 81 16.04 -3.36 -13.23
C SER A 81 15.61 -3.52 -11.75
N TYR A 82 14.46 -4.12 -11.51
CA TYR A 82 13.91 -4.41 -10.18
C TYR A 82 14.22 -5.84 -9.73
N GLN A 83 14.10 -6.79 -10.63
CA GLN A 83 14.29 -8.21 -10.34
C GLN A 83 15.69 -8.55 -9.85
N CYS A 84 16.73 -7.86 -10.34
CA CYS A 84 18.11 -8.04 -9.88
C CYS A 84 18.26 -7.87 -8.37
N ASP A 85 17.50 -6.96 -7.78
CA ASP A 85 17.53 -6.64 -6.34
C ASP A 85 16.39 -7.34 -5.56
N GLY A 86 15.70 -8.29 -6.19
CA GLY A 86 14.61 -9.05 -5.57
C GLY A 86 13.36 -8.21 -5.28
N VAL A 87 13.16 -7.14 -6.06
CA VAL A 87 11.99 -6.25 -5.94
C VAL A 87 11.01 -6.55 -7.06
N PHE A 88 9.72 -6.61 -6.75
CA PHE A 88 8.69 -6.75 -7.76
C PHE A 88 8.53 -5.44 -8.55
N TYR A 89 8.53 -5.54 -9.87
CA TYR A 89 8.12 -4.43 -10.71
C TYR A 89 6.59 -4.29 -10.65
N LEU A 90 6.12 -3.08 -10.37
CA LEU A 90 4.69 -2.78 -10.30
C LEU A 90 4.29 -1.93 -11.51
N PRO A 91 3.44 -2.44 -12.40
CA PRO A 91 2.77 -1.62 -13.40
C PRO A 91 2.02 -0.46 -12.73
N GLU A 92 1.78 0.61 -13.48
CA GLU A 92 1.16 1.83 -12.93
C GLU A 92 -0.14 1.55 -12.18
N GLU A 93 -1.00 0.70 -12.74
CA GLU A 93 -2.29 0.28 -12.18
C GLU A 93 -2.17 -0.57 -10.89
N CYS A 94 -0.96 -1.05 -10.56
CA CYS A 94 -0.70 -1.85 -9.34
C CYS A 94 0.03 -1.07 -8.25
N ARG A 95 0.20 0.23 -8.40
CA ARG A 95 0.92 1.08 -7.44
C ARG A 95 -0.02 1.59 -6.35
N TRP A 96 0.52 1.73 -5.14
CA TRP A 96 -0.26 2.17 -3.97
C TRP A 96 -0.98 3.50 -4.18
N GLU A 97 -0.39 4.43 -4.93
CA GLU A 97 -0.97 5.73 -5.27
C GLU A 97 -2.29 5.63 -6.03
N GLU A 98 -2.49 4.58 -6.81
CA GLU A 98 -3.77 4.32 -7.46
C GLU A 98 -4.90 4.16 -6.44
N LEU A 99 -4.63 3.52 -5.31
CA LEU A 99 -5.61 3.38 -4.23
C LEU A 99 -5.89 4.72 -3.53
N LEU A 100 -4.85 5.54 -3.36
CA LEU A 100 -4.99 6.85 -2.72
C LEU A 100 -5.80 7.84 -3.58
N SER A 101 -5.68 7.75 -4.89
CA SER A 101 -6.35 8.63 -5.86
C SER A 101 -7.69 8.10 -6.36
N SER A 102 -8.02 6.83 -6.11
CA SER A 102 -9.27 6.22 -6.56
C SER A 102 -10.49 6.81 -5.86
N ASP A 103 -11.58 6.92 -6.61
CA ASP A 103 -12.90 7.20 -6.06
C ASP A 103 -13.30 6.05 -5.10
N SER A 104 -13.80 6.42 -3.91
CA SER A 104 -14.18 5.46 -2.89
C SER A 104 -15.21 4.41 -3.37
N ALA A 105 -16.12 4.80 -4.26
CA ALA A 105 -17.08 3.87 -4.83
C ALA A 105 -16.45 2.76 -5.69
N LYS A 106 -15.29 3.03 -6.27
CA LYS A 106 -14.54 2.08 -7.13
C LYS A 106 -13.49 1.27 -6.38
N LEU A 107 -13.18 1.63 -5.13
CA LEU A 107 -12.11 1.00 -4.36
C LEU A 107 -12.19 -0.53 -4.27
N PRO A 108 -13.33 -1.15 -3.96
CA PRO A 108 -13.40 -2.62 -3.91
C PRO A 108 -12.94 -3.27 -5.21
N PHE A 109 -13.40 -2.75 -6.33
CA PHE A 109 -13.02 -3.23 -7.66
C PHE A 109 -11.55 -2.95 -7.98
N THR A 110 -11.07 -1.75 -7.67
CA THR A 110 -9.67 -1.35 -7.91
C THR A 110 -8.69 -2.23 -7.14
N ILE A 111 -8.97 -2.52 -5.87
CA ILE A 111 -8.13 -3.39 -5.05
C ILE A 111 -8.10 -4.81 -5.60
N ASP A 112 -9.26 -5.37 -5.92
CA ASP A 112 -9.35 -6.74 -6.46
C ASP A 112 -8.67 -6.87 -7.82
N LEU A 113 -8.78 -5.85 -8.68
CA LEU A 113 -8.08 -5.81 -9.97
C LEU A 113 -6.56 -5.75 -9.77
N MET A 114 -6.09 -4.94 -8.84
CA MET A 114 -4.67 -4.84 -8.49
C MET A 114 -4.13 -6.19 -8.00
N VAL A 115 -4.84 -6.86 -7.10
CA VAL A 115 -4.49 -8.20 -6.61
C VAL A 115 -4.45 -9.21 -7.76
N SER A 116 -5.44 -9.19 -8.64
CA SER A 116 -5.50 -10.06 -9.82
C SER A 116 -4.32 -9.86 -10.77
N ASN A 117 -3.94 -8.62 -11.01
CA ASN A 117 -2.79 -8.29 -11.86
C ASN A 117 -1.47 -8.75 -11.23
N LEU A 118 -1.30 -8.60 -9.93
CA LEU A 118 -0.12 -9.09 -9.21
C LEU A 118 -0.05 -10.62 -9.21
N ASP A 119 -1.17 -11.29 -8.98
CA ASP A 119 -1.27 -12.76 -9.00
C ASP A 119 -0.86 -13.33 -10.37
N SER A 120 -1.31 -12.72 -11.47
CA SER A 120 -1.00 -13.17 -12.82
C SER A 120 0.40 -12.78 -13.29
N SER A 121 0.95 -11.67 -12.82
CA SER A 121 2.24 -11.14 -13.28
C SER A 121 3.43 -11.69 -12.50
N ILE A 122 3.23 -12.11 -11.25
CA ILE A 122 4.29 -12.53 -10.34
C ILE A 122 4.02 -13.97 -9.93
N GLU A 123 4.79 -14.91 -10.50
CA GLU A 123 4.61 -16.34 -10.29
C GLU A 123 4.66 -16.73 -8.80
N SER A 124 5.57 -16.14 -8.03
CA SER A 124 5.71 -16.41 -6.59
C SER A 124 4.52 -15.96 -5.74
N LEU A 125 3.67 -15.07 -6.26
CA LEU A 125 2.46 -14.58 -5.58
C LEU A 125 1.19 -15.32 -6.00
N ARG A 126 1.29 -16.19 -7.02
CA ARG A 126 0.12 -16.89 -7.56
C ARG A 126 -0.57 -17.75 -6.50
N GLY A 127 -1.85 -17.45 -6.24
CA GLY A 127 -2.66 -18.12 -5.23
C GLY A 127 -2.35 -17.73 -3.77
N ALA A 128 -1.42 -16.80 -3.54
CA ALA A 128 -1.03 -16.39 -2.19
C ALA A 128 -1.98 -15.35 -1.57
N ILE A 129 -2.65 -14.57 -2.40
CA ILE A 129 -3.54 -13.50 -1.97
C ILE A 129 -4.98 -13.87 -2.32
N PRO A 130 -5.95 -13.73 -1.39
CA PRO A 130 -7.35 -14.02 -1.67
C PRO A 130 -7.89 -13.17 -2.83
N MET A 131 -8.53 -13.81 -3.80
CA MET A 131 -9.13 -13.16 -4.96
C MET A 131 -10.55 -12.68 -4.65
N LYS A 132 -10.96 -11.56 -5.25
CA LYS A 132 -12.32 -10.97 -5.14
C LYS A 132 -12.78 -10.70 -3.71
N LEU A 133 -11.87 -10.61 -2.77
CA LEU A 133 -12.16 -10.45 -1.35
C LEU A 133 -12.96 -9.17 -1.06
N PHE A 134 -12.60 -8.07 -1.72
CA PHE A 134 -13.18 -6.75 -1.46
C PHE A 134 -14.52 -6.54 -2.13
N THR A 135 -14.71 -7.07 -3.33
CA THR A 135 -16.00 -7.03 -4.02
C THR A 135 -17.01 -7.99 -3.40
N ASP A 136 -16.59 -9.21 -3.08
CA ASP A 136 -17.48 -10.24 -2.52
C ASP A 136 -17.92 -9.93 -1.08
N SER A 137 -17.11 -9.23 -0.31
CA SER A 137 -17.43 -8.84 1.06
C SER A 137 -18.48 -7.74 1.17
N ARG A 138 -18.76 -7.02 0.08
CA ARG A 138 -19.74 -5.91 0.00
C ARG A 138 -19.52 -4.80 1.01
N ILE A 139 -18.27 -4.57 1.41
CA ILE A 139 -17.91 -3.46 2.28
C ILE A 139 -17.99 -2.14 1.50
N GLU A 140 -18.56 -1.11 2.13
CA GLU A 140 -18.69 0.21 1.54
C GLU A 140 -17.33 0.81 1.20
N GLY A 141 -17.24 1.48 0.04
CA GLY A 141 -16.02 2.14 -0.40
C GLY A 141 -15.49 3.19 0.57
N LYS A 142 -16.37 3.88 1.29
CA LYS A 142 -15.99 4.83 2.36
C LYS A 142 -15.22 4.15 3.51
N THR A 143 -15.64 2.94 3.89
CA THR A 143 -14.95 2.14 4.90
C THR A 143 -13.57 1.71 4.41
N LEU A 144 -13.46 1.29 3.16
CA LEU A 144 -12.20 0.93 2.54
C LEU A 144 -11.26 2.14 2.41
N LYS A 145 -11.81 3.31 2.09
CA LYS A 145 -11.03 4.55 2.04
C LYS A 145 -10.43 4.89 3.41
N ALA A 146 -11.22 4.81 4.48
CA ALA A 146 -10.76 5.02 5.84
C ALA A 146 -9.66 4.02 6.22
N LEU A 147 -9.79 2.75 5.80
CA LEU A 147 -8.81 1.71 6.04
C LEU A 147 -7.48 1.98 5.32
N ILE A 148 -7.54 2.38 4.05
CA ILE A 148 -6.37 2.74 3.25
C ILE A 148 -5.68 3.96 3.83
N ASP A 149 -6.41 4.99 4.23
CA ASP A 149 -5.85 6.20 4.83
C ASP A 149 -5.14 5.87 6.16
N GLU A 150 -5.71 4.98 6.98
CA GLU A 150 -5.08 4.53 8.23
C GLU A 150 -3.77 3.78 7.96
N ILE A 151 -3.77 2.83 7.02
CA ILE A 151 -2.57 2.08 6.63
C ILE A 151 -1.52 3.00 5.99
N ASN A 152 -1.95 4.03 5.28
CA ASN A 152 -1.04 4.98 4.66
C ASN A 152 -0.27 5.84 5.67
N ASN A 153 -0.79 6.01 6.88
CA ASN A 153 -0.14 6.76 7.96
C ASN A 153 1.02 6.01 8.64
N PHE A 154 1.19 4.75 8.31
CA PHE A 154 2.29 3.90 8.82
C PHE A 154 3.57 3.91 7.88
#